data_39cede6a39c4855a18fe48dd094a7651
#
_entry.id   39cede6a39c4855a18fe48dd094a7651
#
_cell.length_a   1.000
_cell.length_b   1.000
_cell.length_c   1.000
_cell.angle_alpha   90.00
_cell.angle_beta   90.00
_cell.angle_gamma   90.00
#
_symmetry.space_group_name_H-M   'P 1'
#
loop_
_entity.id
_entity.type
_entity.pdbx_description
1 polymer ?
#
loop_
_entity_poly.entity_id
_entity_poly.type
_entity_poly.pdbx_seq_one_letter_code
_entity_poly.pdbx_strand_id
1 'polypeptide(L)'
;MKKKIIALDLDGTLLNSKSQLSDYTVQVIQAVQEVGHTVLIATGRPYRMADSFYHQLKLKTPMINFNGSLTHIPNKKWAFEQQILIDKQYLLDFLKEEKQFEADFIAGEYKNKFFITQSHLDKIDPALMGVEQITPDTLIKPELITDDPHSILMQTRAQDKYALAEEMKDFFNDELEINTWGGPLNILETCAKGVSKASALRYLLDQYQANPEDLIAFGDEQNDVQMLELAGIGYAMKNASERLIPVADRLTQYSNDEDGVARELEALFL
;
A
#
# COMPACT_ATOMS: atom_id res chain seq x y z
N MET A 1 -12.91 -2.02 -27.95
CA MET A 1 -13.10 -2.57 -26.59
C MET A 1 -13.42 -1.43 -25.63
N LYS A 2 -14.29 -1.61 -24.61
CA LYS A 2 -14.55 -0.55 -23.61
C LYS A 2 -13.26 -0.32 -22.81
N LYS A 3 -12.89 0.93 -22.58
CA LYS A 3 -11.70 1.28 -21.77
C LYS A 3 -11.90 0.81 -20.34
N LYS A 4 -10.87 0.24 -19.75
CA LYS A 4 -10.84 -0.23 -18.36
C LYS A 4 -9.88 0.59 -17.54
N ILE A 5 -10.12 0.64 -16.24
CA ILE A 5 -9.20 1.11 -15.21
C ILE A 5 -8.61 -0.14 -14.56
N ILE A 6 -7.30 -0.23 -14.45
CA ILE A 6 -6.58 -1.40 -13.96
C ILE A 6 -5.78 -0.94 -12.74
N ALA A 7 -6.17 -1.43 -11.58
CA ALA A 7 -5.50 -1.14 -10.31
C ALA A 7 -4.59 -2.32 -9.94
N LEU A 8 -3.33 -2.02 -9.73
CA LEU A 8 -2.28 -3.02 -9.47
C LEU A 8 -1.66 -2.77 -8.10
N ASP A 9 -1.73 -3.75 -7.23
CA ASP A 9 -0.83 -3.77 -6.09
C ASP A 9 0.61 -4.06 -6.53
N LEU A 10 1.58 -3.77 -5.69
CA LEU A 10 3.01 -3.96 -5.98
C LEU A 10 3.55 -5.27 -5.41
N ASP A 11 3.61 -5.39 -4.08
CA ASP A 11 4.31 -6.46 -3.39
C ASP A 11 3.52 -7.77 -3.44
N GLY A 12 4.15 -8.85 -3.94
CA GLY A 12 3.44 -10.12 -4.13
C GLY A 12 2.46 -10.14 -5.31
N THR A 13 2.25 -9.00 -5.99
CA THR A 13 1.33 -8.84 -7.11
C THR A 13 2.08 -8.50 -8.39
N LEU A 14 2.50 -7.26 -8.57
CA LEU A 14 3.19 -6.82 -9.78
C LEU A 14 4.70 -7.04 -9.71
N LEU A 15 5.28 -6.95 -8.50
CA LEU A 15 6.69 -7.19 -8.24
C LEU A 15 6.95 -8.66 -7.96
N ASN A 16 8.07 -9.17 -8.46
CA ASN A 16 8.55 -10.50 -8.12
C ASN A 16 9.10 -10.55 -6.67
N SER A 17 9.46 -11.74 -6.18
CA SER A 17 10.00 -11.96 -4.84
C SER A 17 11.32 -11.22 -4.53
N LYS A 18 11.97 -10.64 -5.56
CA LYS A 18 13.14 -9.76 -5.43
C LYS A 18 12.77 -8.27 -5.43
N SER A 19 11.48 -7.94 -5.30
CA SER A 19 10.96 -6.57 -5.43
C SER A 19 11.37 -5.88 -6.73
N GLN A 20 11.26 -6.58 -7.86
CA GLN A 20 11.64 -6.08 -9.19
C GLN A 20 10.51 -6.29 -10.20
N LEU A 21 10.44 -5.39 -11.19
CA LEU A 21 9.64 -5.58 -12.40
C LEU A 21 10.48 -6.35 -13.43
N SER A 22 9.87 -7.33 -14.09
CA SER A 22 10.48 -7.95 -15.26
C SER A 22 10.35 -7.05 -16.50
N ASP A 23 11.22 -7.21 -17.47
CA ASP A 23 11.12 -6.51 -18.75
C ASP A 23 9.80 -6.84 -19.47
N TYR A 24 9.34 -8.09 -19.33
CA TYR A 24 8.09 -8.54 -19.92
C TYR A 24 6.89 -7.82 -19.28
N THR A 25 6.83 -7.76 -17.95
CA THR A 25 5.77 -6.99 -17.24
C THR A 25 5.77 -5.53 -17.69
N VAL A 26 6.92 -4.88 -17.77
CA VAL A 26 7.04 -3.49 -18.24
C VAL A 26 6.49 -3.32 -19.65
N GLN A 27 6.85 -4.21 -20.58
CA GLN A 27 6.39 -4.16 -21.99
C GLN A 27 4.87 -4.34 -22.10
N VAL A 28 4.30 -5.32 -21.39
CA VAL A 28 2.85 -5.58 -21.42
C VAL A 28 2.07 -4.41 -20.82
N ILE A 29 2.49 -3.88 -19.67
CA ILE A 29 1.83 -2.73 -19.06
C ILE A 29 1.84 -1.50 -19.99
N GLN A 30 2.96 -1.25 -20.67
CA GLN A 30 3.03 -0.16 -21.65
C GLN A 30 2.09 -0.41 -22.85
N ALA A 31 2.05 -1.62 -23.40
CA ALA A 31 1.16 -1.97 -24.50
C ALA A 31 -0.33 -1.83 -24.10
N VAL A 32 -0.70 -2.24 -22.90
CA VAL A 32 -2.06 -2.08 -22.35
C VAL A 32 -2.44 -0.59 -22.22
N GLN A 33 -1.50 0.28 -21.86
CA GLN A 33 -1.72 1.74 -21.88
C GLN A 33 -1.88 2.26 -23.33
N GLU A 34 -1.10 1.76 -24.29
CA GLU A 34 -1.15 2.18 -25.69
C GLU A 34 -2.49 1.83 -26.36
N VAL A 35 -3.11 0.70 -26.00
CA VAL A 35 -4.46 0.36 -26.49
C VAL A 35 -5.57 1.12 -25.75
N GLY A 36 -5.19 2.01 -24.81
CA GLY A 36 -6.06 3.04 -24.24
C GLY A 36 -6.66 2.71 -22.88
N HIS A 37 -6.20 1.67 -22.18
CA HIS A 37 -6.59 1.39 -20.81
C HIS A 37 -5.84 2.31 -19.83
N THR A 38 -6.44 2.57 -18.66
CA THR A 38 -5.85 3.35 -17.59
C THR A 38 -5.25 2.40 -16.57
N VAL A 39 -3.92 2.37 -16.44
CA VAL A 39 -3.23 1.55 -15.44
C VAL A 39 -2.76 2.44 -14.31
N LEU A 40 -2.98 2.04 -13.07
CA LEU A 40 -2.51 2.73 -11.87
C LEU A 40 -2.00 1.75 -10.81
N ILE A 41 -1.09 2.23 -9.98
CA ILE A 41 -0.57 1.52 -8.82
C ILE A 41 -1.43 1.87 -7.60
N ALA A 42 -1.78 0.85 -6.79
CA ALA A 42 -2.46 0.98 -5.51
C ALA A 42 -1.70 0.16 -4.45
N THR A 43 -0.88 0.81 -3.64
CA THR A 43 0.07 0.13 -2.74
C THR A 43 0.05 0.68 -1.32
N GLY A 44 0.44 -0.15 -0.35
CA GLY A 44 0.78 0.30 1.01
C GLY A 44 2.09 1.10 1.05
N ARG A 45 2.99 0.92 0.09
CA ARG A 45 4.28 1.60 0.09
C ARG A 45 4.14 3.12 0.13
N PRO A 46 5.04 3.83 0.86
CA PRO A 46 5.22 5.27 0.70
C PRO A 46 5.68 5.59 -0.73
N TYR A 47 5.38 6.81 -1.19
CA TYR A 47 5.75 7.25 -2.53
C TYR A 47 7.24 7.05 -2.84
N ARG A 48 8.15 7.40 -1.91
CA ARG A 48 9.59 7.25 -2.08
C ARG A 48 10.06 5.81 -2.40
N MET A 49 9.28 4.80 -1.98
CA MET A 49 9.57 3.38 -2.24
C MET A 49 8.87 2.83 -3.48
N ALA A 50 7.98 3.59 -4.09
CA ALA A 50 7.19 3.17 -5.26
C ALA A 50 7.52 3.99 -6.52
N ASP A 51 8.19 5.13 -6.37
CA ASP A 51 8.49 6.09 -7.45
C ASP A 51 9.24 5.46 -8.62
N SER A 52 10.25 4.65 -8.34
CA SER A 52 11.04 3.99 -9.40
C SER A 52 10.21 3.08 -10.28
N PHE A 53 9.25 2.33 -9.72
CA PHE A 53 8.35 1.46 -10.46
C PHE A 53 7.37 2.24 -11.32
N TYR A 54 6.84 3.34 -10.78
CA TYR A 54 5.97 4.24 -11.53
C TYR A 54 6.67 4.76 -12.80
N HIS A 55 7.93 5.15 -12.68
CA HIS A 55 8.72 5.63 -13.81
C HIS A 55 9.13 4.51 -14.78
N GLN A 56 9.49 3.31 -14.30
CA GLN A 56 9.80 2.16 -15.15
C GLN A 56 8.60 1.78 -16.03
N LEU A 57 7.39 1.82 -15.47
CA LEU A 57 6.14 1.55 -16.18
C LEU A 57 5.68 2.70 -17.07
N LYS A 58 6.36 3.85 -17.03
CA LYS A 58 6.01 5.10 -17.74
C LYS A 58 4.58 5.56 -17.48
N LEU A 59 4.08 5.35 -16.26
CA LEU A 59 2.73 5.77 -15.90
C LEU A 59 2.62 7.30 -15.91
N LYS A 60 1.40 7.77 -16.20
CA LYS A 60 1.01 9.20 -16.15
C LYS A 60 -0.30 9.40 -15.37
N THR A 61 -0.79 8.33 -14.81
CA THR A 61 -2.05 8.20 -14.06
C THR A 61 -1.81 8.53 -12.60
N PRO A 62 -2.84 8.74 -11.79
CA PRO A 62 -2.68 8.79 -10.35
C PRO A 62 -2.06 7.50 -9.79
N MET A 63 -1.35 7.66 -8.68
CA MET A 63 -0.81 6.60 -7.84
C MET A 63 -1.46 6.69 -6.47
N ILE A 64 -1.81 5.55 -5.90
CA ILE A 64 -2.32 5.40 -4.55
C ILE A 64 -1.20 4.83 -3.69
N ASN A 65 -0.82 5.56 -2.64
CA ASN A 65 0.19 5.18 -1.65
C ASN A 65 -0.42 5.10 -0.25
N PHE A 66 0.30 4.49 0.70
CA PHE A 66 -0.13 4.34 2.10
C PHE A 66 -1.55 3.78 2.22
N ASN A 67 -1.84 2.72 1.46
CA ASN A 67 -3.15 2.06 1.40
C ASN A 67 -4.33 3.01 1.09
N GLY A 68 -4.09 4.16 0.47
CA GLY A 68 -5.13 5.12 0.12
C GLY A 68 -5.05 6.46 0.83
N SER A 69 -4.15 6.61 1.82
CA SER A 69 -3.96 7.90 2.50
C SER A 69 -3.45 9.01 1.58
N LEU A 70 -2.73 8.64 0.51
CA LEU A 70 -2.26 9.57 -0.51
C LEU A 70 -2.66 9.09 -1.91
N THR A 71 -3.43 9.92 -2.62
CA THR A 71 -3.76 9.75 -4.04
C THR A 71 -3.25 10.96 -4.80
N HIS A 72 -2.26 10.78 -5.66
CA HIS A 72 -1.59 11.88 -6.34
C HIS A 72 -1.06 11.48 -7.72
N ILE A 73 -0.72 12.44 -8.56
CA ILE A 73 0.11 12.20 -9.75
C ILE A 73 1.56 12.56 -9.39
N PRO A 74 2.51 11.59 -9.39
CA PRO A 74 3.92 11.83 -9.08
C PRO A 74 4.51 13.00 -9.87
N ASN A 75 5.25 13.85 -9.17
CA ASN A 75 5.97 15.00 -9.75
C ASN A 75 5.10 16.00 -10.54
N LYS A 76 3.78 15.95 -10.36
CA LYS A 76 2.85 16.84 -11.04
C LYS A 76 1.84 17.43 -10.07
N LYS A 77 1.62 18.75 -10.16
CA LYS A 77 0.52 19.39 -9.45
C LYS A 77 -0.81 18.91 -10.08
N TRP A 78 -1.66 18.31 -9.28
CA TRP A 78 -2.94 17.77 -9.74
C TRP A 78 -4.08 18.28 -8.85
N ALA A 79 -5.14 18.78 -9.47
CA ALA A 79 -6.23 19.44 -8.74
C ALA A 79 -7.05 18.47 -7.85
N PHE A 80 -6.95 17.17 -8.12
CA PHE A 80 -7.66 16.12 -7.38
C PHE A 80 -6.71 15.30 -6.51
N GLU A 81 -5.53 15.83 -6.15
CA GLU A 81 -4.67 15.21 -5.13
C GLU A 81 -5.45 15.14 -3.82
N GLN A 82 -5.50 13.95 -3.23
CA GLN A 82 -6.15 13.70 -1.96
C GLN A 82 -5.14 13.19 -0.95
N GLN A 83 -5.17 13.75 0.25
CA GLN A 83 -4.38 13.30 1.39
C GLN A 83 -5.34 13.17 2.57
N ILE A 84 -5.36 11.99 3.19
CA ILE A 84 -6.11 11.71 4.41
C ILE A 84 -5.07 11.35 5.48
N LEU A 85 -4.84 12.27 6.41
CA LEU A 85 -3.75 12.19 7.37
C LEU A 85 -4.28 11.71 8.73
N ILE A 86 -3.40 11.12 9.52
CA ILE A 86 -3.65 10.79 10.92
C ILE A 86 -3.28 12.02 11.76
N ASP A 87 -4.15 12.44 12.68
CA ASP A 87 -3.75 13.49 13.64
C ASP A 87 -2.46 13.03 14.35
N LYS A 88 -1.44 13.88 14.34
CA LYS A 88 -0.15 13.62 14.98
C LYS A 88 -0.26 13.24 16.44
N GLN A 89 -1.36 13.59 17.12
CA GLN A 89 -1.61 13.21 18.51
C GLN A 89 -1.59 11.68 18.65
N TYR A 90 -2.14 10.94 17.67
CA TYR A 90 -2.07 9.48 17.68
C TYR A 90 -0.63 8.97 17.62
N LEU A 91 0.25 9.56 16.79
CA LEU A 91 1.67 9.19 16.79
C LEU A 91 2.31 9.43 18.16
N LEU A 92 2.00 10.55 18.82
CA LEU A 92 2.47 10.84 20.17
C LEU A 92 1.92 9.84 21.20
N ASP A 93 0.68 9.40 21.05
CA ASP A 93 0.08 8.39 21.94
C ASP A 93 0.70 7.00 21.70
N PHE A 94 1.00 6.61 20.45
CA PHE A 94 1.78 5.40 20.15
C PHE A 94 3.15 5.42 20.83
N LEU A 95 3.86 6.55 20.77
CA LEU A 95 5.17 6.71 21.42
C LEU A 95 5.09 6.61 22.94
N LYS A 96 4.04 7.12 23.53
CA LYS A 96 3.80 7.06 24.97
C LYS A 96 3.51 5.63 25.43
N GLU A 97 2.78 4.87 24.63
CA GLU A 97 2.38 3.49 24.93
C GLU A 97 3.31 2.43 24.29
N GLU A 98 4.53 2.82 23.85
CA GLU A 98 5.54 1.95 23.23
C GLU A 98 5.76 0.64 24.01
N LYS A 99 5.75 0.71 25.34
CA LYS A 99 5.97 -0.45 26.21
C LYS A 99 4.74 -1.35 26.27
N GLN A 100 3.54 -0.79 26.33
CA GLN A 100 2.29 -1.54 26.38
C GLN A 100 2.09 -2.34 25.09
N PHE A 101 2.40 -1.74 23.94
CA PHE A 101 2.30 -2.39 22.64
C PHE A 101 3.52 -3.26 22.29
N GLU A 102 4.45 -3.43 23.24
CA GLU A 102 5.69 -4.20 23.05
C GLU A 102 6.45 -3.82 21.77
N ALA A 103 6.46 -2.54 21.42
CA ALA A 103 7.05 -2.08 20.18
C ALA A 103 8.58 -2.26 20.17
N ASP A 104 9.11 -2.76 19.04
CA ASP A 104 10.53 -2.70 18.70
C ASP A 104 10.86 -1.37 18.05
N PHE A 105 9.97 -0.88 17.19
CA PHE A 105 10.01 0.49 16.70
C PHE A 105 8.61 1.03 16.41
N ILE A 106 8.51 2.35 16.39
CA ILE A 106 7.36 3.11 15.90
C ILE A 106 7.90 4.14 14.90
N ALA A 107 7.29 4.23 13.72
CA ALA A 107 7.66 5.20 12.71
C ALA A 107 6.44 5.96 12.21
N GLY A 108 6.55 7.29 12.17
CA GLY A 108 5.60 8.14 11.46
C GLY A 108 6.03 8.31 10.00
N GLU A 109 5.16 7.96 9.08
CA GLU A 109 5.40 7.99 7.64
C GLU A 109 4.74 9.21 7.00
N TYR A 110 5.49 9.94 6.20
CA TYR A 110 5.07 11.14 5.48
C TYR A 110 5.34 10.98 3.99
N LYS A 111 4.77 11.83 3.16
CA LYS A 111 4.89 11.71 1.69
C LYS A 111 6.34 11.47 1.20
N ASN A 112 7.30 12.24 1.74
CA ASN A 112 8.71 12.21 1.28
C ASN A 112 9.73 11.94 2.39
N LYS A 113 9.27 11.69 3.61
CA LYS A 113 10.14 11.49 4.78
C LYS A 113 9.50 10.51 5.74
N PHE A 114 10.28 10.01 6.67
CA PHE A 114 9.79 9.29 7.84
C PHE A 114 10.58 9.73 9.07
N PHE A 115 9.99 9.45 10.24
CA PHE A 115 10.71 9.53 11.51
C PHE A 115 10.45 8.26 12.29
N ILE A 116 11.50 7.72 12.93
CA ILE A 116 11.47 6.42 13.61
C ILE A 116 12.03 6.54 15.03
N THR A 117 11.52 5.73 15.96
CA THR A 117 12.04 5.70 17.34
C THR A 117 13.50 5.24 17.39
N GLN A 118 14.23 5.73 18.41
CA GLN A 118 15.64 5.37 18.63
C GLN A 118 15.81 4.02 19.33
N SER A 119 14.77 3.52 19.99
CA SER A 119 14.79 2.22 20.67
C SER A 119 15.01 1.09 19.66
N HIS A 120 15.91 0.17 20.03
CA HIS A 120 16.16 -1.06 19.27
C HIS A 120 16.53 -0.89 17.77
N LEU A 121 17.25 0.19 17.41
CA LEU A 121 17.72 0.41 16.03
C LEU A 121 18.55 -0.76 15.47
N ASP A 122 19.24 -1.49 16.34
CA ASP A 122 20.02 -2.70 16.00
C ASP A 122 19.17 -3.87 15.50
N LYS A 123 17.85 -3.82 15.71
CA LYS A 123 16.88 -4.84 15.27
C LYS A 123 16.07 -4.44 14.04
N ILE A 124 16.23 -3.22 13.57
CA ILE A 124 15.46 -2.69 12.45
C ILE A 124 16.24 -2.91 11.17
N ASP A 125 15.62 -3.59 10.21
CA ASP A 125 16.12 -3.59 8.83
C ASP A 125 15.81 -2.23 8.19
N PRO A 126 16.81 -1.40 7.85
CA PRO A 126 16.57 -0.10 7.20
C PRO A 126 15.80 -0.19 5.88
N ALA A 127 15.87 -1.35 5.21
CA ALA A 127 15.12 -1.59 3.98
C ALA A 127 13.60 -1.50 4.18
N LEU A 128 13.08 -1.74 5.39
CA LEU A 128 11.67 -1.52 5.73
C LEU A 128 11.25 -0.05 5.56
N MET A 129 12.19 0.87 5.79
CA MET A 129 12.00 2.31 5.59
C MET A 129 12.42 2.77 4.19
N GLY A 130 12.85 1.85 3.31
CA GLY A 130 13.33 2.18 1.96
C GLY A 130 14.65 2.95 1.94
N VAL A 131 15.52 2.74 2.93
CA VAL A 131 16.83 3.39 3.04
C VAL A 131 17.93 2.36 3.27
N GLU A 132 19.19 2.72 2.99
CA GLU A 132 20.34 1.85 3.27
C GLU A 132 20.74 1.86 4.75
N GLN A 133 20.46 2.98 5.43
CA GLN A 133 20.74 3.14 6.86
C GLN A 133 19.80 4.16 7.50
N ILE A 134 19.50 3.95 8.78
CA ILE A 134 18.80 4.92 9.62
C ILE A 134 19.82 5.98 10.06
N THR A 135 19.50 7.26 9.85
CA THR A 135 20.38 8.38 10.16
C THR A 135 19.82 9.22 11.32
N PRO A 136 20.64 10.01 12.05
CA PRO A 136 20.18 10.78 13.21
C PRO A 136 19.07 11.79 12.91
N ASP A 137 18.95 12.27 11.68
CA ASP A 137 17.91 13.20 11.24
C ASP A 137 16.55 12.52 10.98
N THR A 138 16.53 11.19 10.88
CA THR A 138 15.28 10.41 10.79
C THR A 138 14.79 9.91 12.15
N LEU A 139 15.51 10.21 13.23
CA LEU A 139 15.08 9.79 14.57
C LEU A 139 13.97 10.69 15.10
N ILE A 140 12.93 10.07 15.66
CA ILE A 140 11.82 10.78 16.29
C ILE A 140 12.34 11.62 17.46
N LYS A 141 11.93 12.88 17.44
CA LYS A 141 11.98 13.81 18.57
C LYS A 141 10.56 14.31 18.78
N PRO A 142 9.85 13.84 19.82
CA PRO A 142 8.42 14.14 20.00
C PRO A 142 8.10 15.63 19.93
N GLU A 143 9.00 16.47 20.45
CA GLU A 143 8.86 17.92 20.45
C GLU A 143 8.96 18.56 19.05
N LEU A 144 9.45 17.82 18.04
CA LEU A 144 9.57 18.27 16.65
C LEU A 144 8.50 17.68 15.72
N ILE A 145 7.58 16.86 16.25
CA ILE A 145 6.44 16.34 15.47
C ILE A 145 5.42 17.46 15.31
N THR A 146 5.46 18.14 14.16
CA THR A 146 4.56 19.24 13.82
C THR A 146 3.50 18.88 12.80
N ASP A 147 3.80 17.90 11.95
CA ASP A 147 2.98 17.50 10.81
C ASP A 147 2.20 16.22 11.13
N ASP A 148 1.05 16.06 10.52
CA ASP A 148 0.24 14.85 10.57
C ASP A 148 0.80 13.80 9.61
N PRO A 149 1.05 12.53 10.03
CA PRO A 149 1.57 11.48 9.16
C PRO A 149 0.47 10.88 8.26
N HIS A 150 0.89 10.24 7.17
CA HIS A 150 0.02 9.44 6.30
C HIS A 150 -0.28 8.07 6.91
N SER A 151 0.73 7.48 7.56
CA SER A 151 0.59 6.23 8.31
C SER A 151 1.55 6.18 9.49
N ILE A 152 1.27 5.28 10.43
CA ILE A 152 2.15 4.92 11.52
C ILE A 152 2.49 3.44 11.35
N LEU A 153 3.78 3.13 11.26
CA LEU A 153 4.27 1.76 11.25
C LEU A 153 4.79 1.40 12.65
N MET A 154 4.48 0.19 13.09
CA MET A 154 4.99 -0.36 14.34
C MET A 154 5.41 -1.81 14.14
N GLN A 155 6.63 -2.15 14.50
CA GLN A 155 7.03 -3.55 14.70
C GLN A 155 6.89 -3.90 16.17
N THR A 156 6.32 -5.06 16.46
CA THR A 156 6.06 -5.51 17.83
C THR A 156 6.69 -6.86 18.12
N ARG A 157 6.96 -7.12 19.41
CA ARG A 157 7.37 -8.43 19.93
C ARG A 157 6.19 -9.29 20.37
N ALA A 158 4.98 -8.77 20.31
CA ALA A 158 3.78 -9.53 20.66
C ALA A 158 3.73 -10.85 19.88
N GLN A 159 3.35 -11.93 20.55
CA GLN A 159 3.26 -13.25 19.94
C GLN A 159 2.17 -13.34 18.88
N ASP A 160 1.09 -12.60 19.06
CA ASP A 160 -0.05 -12.52 18.15
C ASP A 160 -0.31 -11.07 17.73
N LYS A 161 0.22 -10.70 16.56
CA LYS A 161 0.01 -9.36 15.99
C LYS A 161 -1.44 -9.06 15.65
N TYR A 162 -2.27 -10.08 15.38
CA TYR A 162 -3.68 -9.89 15.05
C TYR A 162 -4.49 -9.55 16.31
N ALA A 163 -4.23 -10.26 17.42
CA ALA A 163 -4.84 -9.95 18.71
C ALA A 163 -4.45 -8.54 19.18
N LEU A 164 -3.16 -8.18 19.03
CA LEU A 164 -2.69 -6.83 19.36
C LEU A 164 -3.37 -5.75 18.50
N ALA A 165 -3.55 -5.99 17.19
CA ALA A 165 -4.23 -5.03 16.32
C ALA A 165 -5.67 -4.74 16.78
N GLU A 166 -6.40 -5.76 17.21
CA GLU A 166 -7.76 -5.57 17.77
C GLU A 166 -7.73 -4.84 19.12
N GLU A 167 -6.78 -5.18 20.02
CA GLU A 167 -6.61 -4.46 21.29
C GLU A 167 -6.32 -2.97 21.04
N MET A 168 -5.47 -2.67 20.06
CA MET A 168 -5.13 -1.29 19.70
C MET A 168 -6.32 -0.54 19.09
N LYS A 169 -7.15 -1.19 18.27
CA LYS A 169 -8.40 -0.59 17.77
C LYS A 169 -9.31 -0.20 18.92
N ASP A 170 -9.51 -1.09 19.89
CA ASP A 170 -10.30 -0.81 21.09
C ASP A 170 -9.69 0.33 21.90
N PHE A 171 -8.36 0.33 22.09
CA PHE A 171 -7.63 1.38 22.82
C PHE A 171 -7.84 2.76 22.19
N PHE A 172 -7.83 2.85 20.85
CA PHE A 172 -8.07 4.09 20.12
C PHE A 172 -9.55 4.31 19.74
N ASN A 173 -10.51 3.64 20.44
CA ASN A 173 -11.96 3.77 20.24
C ASN A 173 -12.40 3.57 18.78
N ASP A 174 -11.74 2.69 18.06
CA ASP A 174 -11.98 2.42 16.63
C ASP A 174 -11.85 3.67 15.72
N GLU A 175 -11.04 4.65 16.12
CA GLU A 175 -10.79 5.88 15.36
C GLU A 175 -9.71 5.73 14.27
N LEU A 176 -9.05 4.57 14.21
CA LEU A 176 -7.95 4.27 13.29
C LEU A 176 -8.20 2.96 12.53
N GLU A 177 -7.69 2.88 11.32
CA GLU A 177 -7.53 1.60 10.61
C GLU A 177 -6.19 0.99 10.98
N ILE A 178 -6.18 -0.14 11.69
CA ILE A 178 -4.97 -0.84 12.11
C ILE A 178 -4.94 -2.19 11.42
N ASN A 179 -3.97 -2.38 10.54
CA ASN A 179 -3.79 -3.56 9.73
C ASN A 179 -2.46 -4.24 10.03
N THR A 180 -2.40 -5.54 9.83
CA THR A 180 -1.16 -6.32 9.96
C THR A 180 -0.56 -6.58 8.59
N TRP A 181 0.77 -6.51 8.47
CA TRP A 181 1.43 -7.00 7.26
C TRP A 181 1.35 -8.53 7.18
N GLY A 182 1.25 -9.05 5.95
CA GLY A 182 1.43 -10.48 5.68
C GLY A 182 2.84 -10.97 6.02
N GLY A 183 3.03 -12.29 5.94
CA GLY A 183 4.33 -12.91 6.17
C GLY A 183 4.80 -12.92 7.63
N PRO A 184 6.10 -13.17 7.84
CA PRO A 184 6.65 -13.49 9.17
C PRO A 184 6.93 -12.27 10.05
N LEU A 185 6.92 -11.06 9.50
CA LEU A 185 7.19 -9.84 10.25
C LEU A 185 5.97 -9.45 11.10
N ASN A 186 6.21 -9.12 12.36
CA ASN A 186 5.17 -8.61 13.25
C ASN A 186 5.05 -7.09 13.09
N ILE A 187 4.58 -6.65 11.93
CA ILE A 187 4.38 -5.23 11.62
C ILE A 187 2.89 -4.93 11.56
N LEU A 188 2.52 -3.84 12.24
CA LEU A 188 1.23 -3.19 12.15
C LEU A 188 1.39 -1.88 11.38
N GLU A 189 0.45 -1.62 10.49
CA GLU A 189 0.33 -0.37 9.74
C GLU A 189 -0.99 0.29 10.09
N THR A 190 -0.92 1.53 10.52
CA THR A 190 -2.06 2.32 10.95
C THR A 190 -2.29 3.47 10.01
N CYS A 191 -3.53 3.63 9.57
CA CYS A 191 -4.00 4.75 8.74
C CYS A 191 -5.20 5.44 9.42
N ALA A 192 -5.60 6.59 8.92
CA ALA A 192 -6.82 7.25 9.36
C ALA A 192 -8.06 6.37 9.08
N LYS A 193 -9.09 6.53 9.90
CA LYS A 193 -10.34 5.76 9.76
C LYS A 193 -10.94 5.86 8.37
N GLY A 194 -11.35 4.73 7.81
CA GLY A 194 -11.95 4.61 6.48
C GLY A 194 -10.95 4.67 5.31
N VAL A 195 -9.65 4.79 5.58
CA VAL A 195 -8.61 4.73 4.56
C VAL A 195 -8.39 3.29 4.13
N SER A 196 -8.53 3.03 2.84
CA SER A 196 -8.20 1.75 2.21
C SER A 196 -7.88 1.97 0.72
N LYS A 197 -7.25 1.00 0.07
CA LYS A 197 -7.05 1.02 -1.40
C LYS A 197 -8.39 1.20 -2.12
N ALA A 198 -9.45 0.58 -1.60
CA ALA A 198 -10.80 0.71 -2.15
C ALA A 198 -11.39 2.11 -2.00
N SER A 199 -11.22 2.78 -0.85
CA SER A 199 -11.74 4.14 -0.67
C SER A 199 -11.07 5.12 -1.63
N ALA A 200 -9.76 5.01 -1.85
CA ALA A 200 -9.03 5.81 -2.82
C ALA A 200 -9.45 5.50 -4.28
N LEU A 201 -9.70 4.23 -4.59
CA LEU A 201 -10.20 3.85 -5.91
C LEU A 201 -11.63 4.35 -6.16
N ARG A 202 -12.54 4.31 -5.17
CA ARG A 202 -13.87 4.93 -5.29
C ARG A 202 -13.75 6.41 -5.60
N TYR A 203 -12.88 7.12 -4.87
CA TYR A 203 -12.61 8.52 -5.17
C TYR A 203 -12.13 8.73 -6.61
N LEU A 204 -11.20 7.91 -7.11
CA LEU A 204 -10.72 8.02 -8.49
C LEU A 204 -11.79 7.66 -9.53
N LEU A 205 -12.62 6.65 -9.27
CA LEU A 205 -13.74 6.30 -10.16
C LEU A 205 -14.70 7.49 -10.31
N ASP A 206 -15.02 8.18 -9.21
CA ASP A 206 -15.86 9.39 -9.24
C ASP A 206 -15.22 10.50 -10.09
N GLN A 207 -13.90 10.75 -9.92
CA GLN A 207 -13.18 11.75 -10.72
C GLN A 207 -13.15 11.40 -12.22
N TYR A 208 -13.10 10.12 -12.57
CA TYR A 208 -13.11 9.65 -13.95
C TYR A 208 -14.52 9.45 -14.50
N GLN A 209 -15.57 9.68 -13.71
CA GLN A 209 -16.97 9.37 -14.07
C GLN A 209 -17.13 7.92 -14.56
N ALA A 210 -16.39 7.00 -13.90
CA ALA A 210 -16.35 5.57 -14.20
C ALA A 210 -17.12 4.79 -13.14
N ASN A 211 -17.56 3.59 -13.49
CA ASN A 211 -18.26 2.70 -12.58
C ASN A 211 -17.32 1.58 -12.09
N PRO A 212 -17.65 0.94 -10.96
CA PRO A 212 -16.89 -0.23 -10.47
C PRO A 212 -16.73 -1.34 -11.53
N GLU A 213 -17.72 -1.55 -12.41
CA GLU A 213 -17.65 -2.53 -13.50
C GLU A 213 -16.57 -2.21 -14.54
N ASP A 214 -16.05 -0.99 -14.55
CA ASP A 214 -14.95 -0.59 -15.42
C ASP A 214 -13.58 -0.84 -14.78
N LEU A 215 -13.54 -1.19 -13.48
CA LEU A 215 -12.35 -1.47 -12.72
C LEU A 215 -11.98 -2.96 -12.80
N ILE A 216 -10.70 -3.22 -13.04
CA ILE A 216 -10.07 -4.52 -12.84
C ILE A 216 -8.98 -4.30 -11.78
N ALA A 217 -8.94 -5.15 -10.76
CA ALA A 217 -7.98 -5.04 -9.68
C ALA A 217 -7.18 -6.34 -9.51
N PHE A 218 -5.90 -6.22 -9.17
CA PHE A 218 -5.02 -7.34 -8.84
C PHE A 218 -4.40 -7.13 -7.47
N GLY A 219 -4.39 -8.18 -6.64
CA GLY A 219 -3.84 -8.14 -5.29
C GLY A 219 -3.52 -9.53 -4.75
N ASP A 220 -2.83 -9.60 -3.62
CA ASP A 220 -2.41 -10.86 -3.00
C ASP A 220 -2.61 -10.92 -1.48
N GLU A 221 -2.79 -9.79 -0.79
CA GLU A 221 -2.87 -9.74 0.67
C GLU A 221 -4.14 -9.07 1.21
N GLN A 222 -4.28 -9.09 2.55
CA GLN A 222 -5.47 -8.64 3.29
C GLN A 222 -5.88 -7.19 2.96
N ASN A 223 -4.92 -6.29 2.71
CA ASN A 223 -5.19 -4.90 2.36
C ASN A 223 -5.78 -4.72 0.95
N ASP A 224 -5.83 -5.80 0.15
CA ASP A 224 -6.43 -5.83 -1.18
C ASP A 224 -7.90 -6.28 -1.18
N VAL A 225 -8.37 -6.89 -0.09
CA VAL A 225 -9.73 -7.47 -0.01
C VAL A 225 -10.78 -6.48 -0.52
N GLN A 226 -10.85 -5.31 0.08
CA GLN A 226 -11.85 -4.30 -0.28
C GLN A 226 -11.68 -3.77 -1.71
N MET A 227 -10.42 -3.75 -2.22
CA MET A 227 -10.12 -3.35 -3.60
C MET A 227 -10.65 -4.37 -4.61
N LEU A 228 -10.45 -5.67 -4.34
CA LEU A 228 -10.97 -6.74 -5.19
C LEU A 228 -12.49 -6.78 -5.16
N GLU A 229 -13.11 -6.65 -3.98
CA GLU A 229 -14.58 -6.60 -3.83
C GLU A 229 -15.22 -5.40 -4.53
N LEU A 230 -14.51 -4.26 -4.60
CA LEU A 230 -14.97 -3.07 -5.31
C LEU A 230 -14.95 -3.25 -6.82
N ALA A 231 -13.97 -3.98 -7.35
CA ALA A 231 -13.73 -4.09 -8.78
C ALA A 231 -14.85 -4.85 -9.50
N GLY A 232 -15.11 -4.50 -10.75
CA GLY A 232 -15.97 -5.32 -11.61
C GLY A 232 -15.37 -6.69 -11.92
N ILE A 233 -14.03 -6.80 -11.84
CA ILE A 233 -13.31 -8.08 -11.83
C ILE A 233 -12.11 -7.94 -10.89
N GLY A 234 -12.16 -8.64 -9.76
CA GLY A 234 -11.06 -8.75 -8.81
C GLY A 234 -10.26 -10.03 -9.04
N TYR A 235 -8.96 -9.90 -9.28
CA TYR A 235 -8.04 -11.01 -9.42
C TYR A 235 -7.20 -11.18 -8.16
N ALA A 236 -7.30 -12.34 -7.50
CA ALA A 236 -6.27 -12.76 -6.56
C ALA A 236 -5.09 -13.35 -7.32
N MET A 237 -3.86 -13.07 -6.88
CA MET A 237 -2.67 -13.72 -7.42
C MET A 237 -2.63 -15.20 -7.04
N LYS A 238 -2.00 -16.05 -7.86
CA LYS A 238 -1.80 -17.49 -7.56
C LYS A 238 -1.08 -17.72 -6.21
N ASN A 239 -0.22 -16.78 -5.84
CA ASN A 239 0.50 -16.77 -4.56
C ASN A 239 -0.24 -16.00 -3.45
N ALA A 240 -1.49 -15.59 -3.67
CA ALA A 240 -2.25 -14.82 -2.70
C ALA A 240 -2.50 -15.58 -1.41
N SER A 241 -2.71 -14.81 -0.33
CA SER A 241 -3.08 -15.38 0.97
C SER A 241 -4.41 -16.12 0.90
N GLU A 242 -4.55 -17.16 1.70
CA GLU A 242 -5.78 -17.95 1.79
C GLU A 242 -7.02 -17.12 2.18
N ARG A 243 -6.80 -15.97 2.78
CA ARG A 243 -7.86 -15.03 3.17
C ARG A 243 -8.38 -14.21 2.00
N LEU A 244 -7.55 -13.94 0.98
CA LEU A 244 -7.93 -13.16 -0.18
C LEU A 244 -8.63 -13.99 -1.26
N ILE A 245 -8.22 -15.25 -1.46
CA ILE A 245 -8.76 -16.13 -2.52
C ILE A 245 -10.30 -16.19 -2.53
N PRO A 246 -11.00 -16.34 -1.37
CA PRO A 246 -12.46 -16.46 -1.37
C PRO A 246 -13.24 -15.22 -1.82
N VAL A 247 -12.62 -14.04 -1.80
CA VAL A 247 -13.28 -12.75 -2.15
C VAL A 247 -13.00 -12.33 -3.59
N ALA A 248 -12.07 -12.99 -4.27
CA ALA A 248 -11.73 -12.69 -5.65
C ALA A 248 -12.70 -13.35 -6.64
N ASP A 249 -13.02 -12.65 -7.73
CA ASP A 249 -13.79 -13.23 -8.85
C ASP A 249 -12.96 -14.25 -9.63
N ARG A 250 -11.64 -14.05 -9.67
CA ARG A 250 -10.70 -14.87 -10.44
C ARG A 250 -9.38 -15.05 -9.72
N LEU A 251 -8.72 -16.16 -10.02
CA LEU A 251 -7.35 -16.45 -9.61
C LEU A 251 -6.44 -16.37 -10.84
N THR A 252 -5.29 -15.70 -10.73
CA THR A 252 -4.32 -15.69 -11.83
C THR A 252 -3.74 -17.09 -12.04
N GLN A 253 -3.47 -17.46 -13.28
CA GLN A 253 -2.88 -18.75 -13.60
C GLN A 253 -1.43 -18.87 -13.13
N TYR A 254 -0.74 -17.74 -13.02
CA TYR A 254 0.67 -17.62 -12.71
C TYR A 254 0.87 -16.75 -11.46
N SER A 255 1.97 -17.01 -10.73
CA SER A 255 2.36 -16.19 -9.57
C SER A 255 3.00 -14.86 -10.00
N ASN A 256 3.29 -14.01 -9.02
CA ASN A 256 4.06 -12.80 -9.24
C ASN A 256 5.48 -13.08 -9.79
N ASP A 257 6.13 -14.17 -9.37
CA ASP A 257 7.44 -14.60 -9.91
C ASP A 257 7.38 -15.13 -11.34
N GLU A 258 6.18 -15.42 -11.84
CA GLU A 258 5.92 -15.91 -13.18
C GLU A 258 5.22 -14.86 -14.07
N ASP A 259 5.28 -13.58 -13.69
CA ASP A 259 4.63 -12.45 -14.38
C ASP A 259 3.10 -12.58 -14.49
N GLY A 260 2.45 -13.07 -13.46
CA GLY A 260 1.02 -13.42 -13.48
C GLY A 260 0.12 -12.28 -13.94
N VAL A 261 0.31 -11.06 -13.44
CA VAL A 261 -0.46 -9.88 -13.87
C VAL A 261 -0.29 -9.60 -15.36
N ALA A 262 0.97 -9.60 -15.84
CA ALA A 262 1.24 -9.30 -17.25
C ALA A 262 0.59 -10.32 -18.19
N ARG A 263 0.69 -11.60 -17.87
CA ARG A 263 0.07 -12.68 -18.67
C ARG A 263 -1.44 -12.59 -18.72
N GLU A 264 -2.10 -12.26 -17.61
CA GLU A 264 -3.55 -12.04 -17.61
C GLU A 264 -3.94 -10.82 -18.45
N LEU A 265 -3.20 -9.71 -18.32
CA LEU A 265 -3.49 -8.49 -19.08
C LEU A 265 -3.21 -8.65 -20.57
N GLU A 266 -2.15 -9.37 -20.95
CA GLU A 266 -1.87 -9.71 -22.36
C GLU A 266 -3.03 -10.53 -22.96
N ALA A 267 -3.47 -11.58 -22.27
CA ALA A 267 -4.57 -12.41 -22.72
C ALA A 267 -5.94 -11.67 -22.80
N LEU A 268 -6.12 -10.64 -21.96
CA LEU A 268 -7.38 -9.85 -21.94
C LEU A 268 -7.42 -8.78 -23.02
N PHE A 269 -6.27 -8.20 -23.41
CA PHE A 269 -6.25 -6.92 -24.13
C PHE A 269 -5.35 -6.89 -25.36
N LEU A 270 -4.41 -7.81 -25.49
CA LEU A 270 -3.42 -7.82 -26.58
C LEU A 270 -3.53 -9.07 -27.44
#